data_6680fa71fd1caac7bb3228f8012ff4d9
#
_entry.id   6680fa71fd1caac7bb3228f8012ff4d9
#
_cell.length_a   1.000
_cell.length_b   1.000
_cell.length_c   1.000
_cell.angle_alpha   90.00
_cell.angle_beta   90.00
_cell.angle_gamma   90.00
#
_symmetry.space_group_name_H-M   'P 1'
#
loop_
_entity.id
_entity.type
_entity.pdbx_description
1 polymer ?
#
loop_
_entity_poly.entity_id
_entity_poly.type
_entity_poly.pdbx_seq_one_letter_code
_entity_poly.pdbx_strand_id
1 'polypeptide(L)'
;MTTTGTILDRANQLLLAGVVEERNKLAVSCNSSETTLTMSYALGSLRENTVFEIGSEMMFVWEANSTSKTVTVERGYGGSVAAAHTAGDIATVNPRFPRGQMLTALNAELSDLSSPLNGLFQIKTVDLSYNGSDRMVNLTGVTSMIDLYDVRYRYLNDDYPVVRNVRLLRDMPTADFASGFVLAFDSYVRSGTVRVIYKAAYGTLATEATVLDTAGVGTELEDLLVLGIQIRMVAGREVKRNFTESQGDTRRADEVPAGSVTNSINNLLRLRRDRIIAEASRLTRQYPLRFRK
;
A
#
# COMPACT_ATOMS: atom_id res chain seq x y z
N MET A 1 14.62 2.08 -9.03
CA MET A 1 13.72 1.67 -7.93
C MET A 1 12.30 1.94 -8.37
N THR A 2 11.41 1.00 -8.19
CA THR A 2 10.00 1.11 -8.59
C THR A 2 9.24 2.00 -7.61
N THR A 3 8.47 2.96 -8.14
CA THR A 3 7.62 3.84 -7.33
C THR A 3 6.21 3.27 -7.22
N THR A 4 5.47 3.73 -6.22
CA THR A 4 4.05 3.42 -6.05
C THR A 4 3.26 3.76 -7.32
N GLY A 5 3.51 4.94 -7.92
CA GLY A 5 2.88 5.36 -9.17
C GLY A 5 3.06 4.37 -10.31
N THR A 6 4.26 3.78 -10.46
CA THR A 6 4.51 2.77 -11.48
C THR A 6 3.64 1.52 -11.30
N ILE A 7 3.42 1.08 -10.05
CA ILE A 7 2.53 -0.07 -9.76
C ILE A 7 1.07 0.29 -10.07
N LEU A 8 0.64 1.50 -9.69
CA LEU A 8 -0.71 1.97 -10.00
C LEU A 8 -0.94 2.07 -11.51
N ASP A 9 0.06 2.55 -12.28
CA ASP A 9 -0.01 2.63 -13.75
C ASP A 9 -0.15 1.24 -14.39
N ARG A 10 0.65 0.27 -13.95
CA ARG A 10 0.56 -1.13 -14.41
C ARG A 10 -0.80 -1.74 -14.09
N ALA A 11 -1.29 -1.53 -12.86
CA ALA A 11 -2.60 -2.02 -12.46
C ALA A 11 -3.73 -1.35 -13.27
N ASN A 12 -3.64 -0.04 -13.51
CA ASN A 12 -4.62 0.71 -14.29
C ASN A 12 -4.66 0.26 -15.74
N GLN A 13 -3.52 0.04 -16.38
CA GLN A 13 -3.43 -0.49 -17.76
C GLN A 13 -4.16 -1.83 -17.89
N LEU A 14 -3.95 -2.74 -16.95
CA LEU A 14 -4.60 -4.04 -16.95
C LEU A 14 -6.10 -3.94 -16.64
N LEU A 15 -6.51 -3.05 -15.74
CA LEU A 15 -7.91 -2.83 -15.39
C LEU A 15 -8.72 -2.16 -16.51
N LEU A 16 -8.10 -1.24 -17.24
CA LEU A 16 -8.73 -0.56 -18.38
C LEU A 16 -8.85 -1.46 -19.61
N ALA A 17 -7.98 -2.47 -19.75
CA ALA A 17 -8.01 -3.41 -20.87
C ALA A 17 -8.10 -2.74 -22.25
N GLY A 18 -7.36 -1.64 -22.43
CA GLY A 18 -7.33 -0.86 -23.68
C GLY A 18 -8.41 0.21 -23.83
N VAL A 19 -9.29 0.38 -22.84
CA VAL A 19 -10.23 1.51 -22.81
C VAL A 19 -9.47 2.81 -22.57
N VAL A 20 -9.71 3.81 -23.40
CA VAL A 20 -9.11 5.14 -23.27
C VAL A 20 -10.02 6.03 -22.41
N GLU A 21 -9.46 6.64 -21.39
CA GLU A 21 -10.14 7.66 -20.58
C GLU A 21 -9.88 9.05 -21.15
N GLU A 22 -10.85 9.94 -21.01
CA GLU A 22 -10.70 11.33 -21.42
C GLU A 22 -9.71 12.05 -20.50
N ARG A 23 -8.77 12.79 -21.09
CA ARG A 23 -7.72 13.49 -20.38
C ARG A 23 -7.63 14.95 -20.78
N ASN A 24 -7.37 15.78 -19.82
CA ASN A 24 -6.99 17.19 -20.00
C ASN A 24 -5.66 17.45 -19.26
N LYS A 25 -5.18 18.65 -19.29
CA LYS A 25 -3.98 19.08 -18.56
C LYS A 25 -4.25 20.36 -17.79
N LEU A 26 -3.64 20.50 -16.65
CA LEU A 26 -3.62 21.75 -15.90
C LEU A 26 -2.77 22.79 -16.64
N ALA A 27 -3.33 23.98 -16.90
CA ALA A 27 -2.60 25.04 -17.61
C ALA A 27 -1.69 25.85 -16.68
N VAL A 28 -2.11 26.04 -15.42
CA VAL A 28 -1.44 26.83 -14.38
C VAL A 28 -1.33 26.01 -13.13
N SER A 29 -0.18 26.05 -12.46
CA SER A 29 0.01 25.38 -11.17
C SER A 29 -0.98 25.93 -10.14
N CYS A 30 -1.46 25.04 -9.27
CA CYS A 30 -2.38 25.40 -8.19
C CYS A 30 -1.87 24.86 -6.84
N ASN A 31 -2.20 25.57 -5.76
CA ASN A 31 -1.97 25.11 -4.42
C ASN A 31 -3.12 24.20 -3.93
N SER A 32 -3.00 23.63 -2.73
CA SER A 32 -4.00 22.70 -2.17
C SER A 32 -5.33 23.36 -1.78
N SER A 33 -5.41 24.70 -1.69
CA SER A 33 -6.61 25.45 -1.29
C SER A 33 -7.30 26.19 -2.44
N GLU A 34 -6.67 26.25 -3.61
CA GLU A 34 -7.28 26.87 -4.79
C GLU A 34 -8.42 26.03 -5.32
N THR A 35 -9.57 26.69 -5.52
CA THR A 35 -10.80 26.03 -6.01
C THR A 35 -11.09 26.32 -7.46
N THR A 36 -10.43 27.31 -8.08
CA THR A 36 -10.59 27.62 -9.51
C THR A 36 -9.35 27.17 -10.28
N LEU A 37 -9.53 26.21 -11.17
CA LEU A 37 -8.45 25.63 -11.97
C LEU A 37 -8.60 25.95 -13.44
N THR A 38 -7.48 26.25 -14.12
CA THR A 38 -7.44 26.53 -15.54
C THR A 38 -6.90 25.33 -16.31
N MET A 39 -7.65 24.87 -17.31
CA MET A 39 -7.29 23.74 -18.16
C MET A 39 -6.61 24.18 -19.46
N SER A 40 -5.68 23.36 -19.96
CA SER A 40 -4.93 23.68 -21.19
C SER A 40 -5.77 23.51 -22.45
N TYR A 41 -6.64 22.51 -22.48
CA TYR A 41 -7.47 22.17 -23.62
C TYR A 41 -8.94 22.52 -23.39
N ALA A 42 -9.77 22.36 -24.42
CA ALA A 42 -11.21 22.47 -24.29
C ALA A 42 -11.71 21.52 -23.20
N LEU A 43 -12.75 21.93 -22.47
CA LEU A 43 -13.21 21.18 -21.29
C LEU A 43 -13.84 19.82 -21.64
N GLY A 44 -14.40 19.65 -22.85
CA GLY A 44 -15.00 18.38 -23.28
C GLY A 44 -16.11 17.92 -22.36
N SER A 45 -15.92 16.73 -21.76
CA SER A 45 -16.83 16.18 -20.76
C SER A 45 -16.65 16.76 -19.35
N LEU A 46 -15.65 17.63 -19.15
CA LEU A 46 -15.42 18.31 -17.87
C LEU A 46 -16.41 19.47 -17.71
N ARG A 47 -17.50 19.18 -17.02
CA ARG A 47 -18.63 20.10 -16.83
C ARG A 47 -19.20 19.95 -15.42
N GLU A 48 -20.18 20.76 -15.09
CA GLU A 48 -20.88 20.64 -13.80
C GLU A 48 -21.32 19.21 -13.49
N ASN A 49 -21.21 18.84 -12.22
CA ASN A 49 -21.54 17.51 -11.70
C ASN A 49 -20.65 16.37 -12.28
N THR A 50 -19.46 16.70 -12.78
CA THR A 50 -18.46 15.68 -13.14
C THR A 50 -17.36 15.62 -12.10
N VAL A 51 -16.63 14.51 -12.12
CA VAL A 51 -15.46 14.28 -11.26
C VAL A 51 -14.25 14.12 -12.16
N PHE A 52 -13.11 14.63 -11.74
CA PHE A 52 -11.84 14.34 -12.37
C PHE A 52 -10.76 14.13 -11.31
N GLU A 53 -9.66 13.53 -11.70
CA GLU A 53 -8.52 13.33 -10.83
C GLU A 53 -7.24 13.93 -11.41
N ILE A 54 -6.39 14.46 -10.53
CA ILE A 54 -4.99 14.81 -10.82
C ILE A 54 -4.12 14.09 -9.80
N GLY A 55 -3.26 13.18 -10.26
CA GLY A 55 -2.56 12.27 -9.36
C GLY A 55 -3.54 11.45 -8.53
N SER A 56 -3.40 11.41 -7.22
CA SER A 56 -4.31 10.70 -6.31
C SER A 56 -5.46 11.55 -5.76
N GLU A 57 -5.52 12.86 -6.12
CA GLU A 57 -6.60 13.74 -5.69
C GLU A 57 -7.79 13.68 -6.64
N MET A 58 -8.98 13.47 -6.09
CA MET A 58 -10.25 13.61 -6.79
C MET A 58 -10.86 14.98 -6.52
N MET A 59 -11.46 15.56 -7.54
CA MET A 59 -12.10 16.87 -7.51
C MET A 59 -13.50 16.78 -8.12
N PHE A 60 -14.49 17.41 -7.49
CA PHE A 60 -15.84 17.53 -8.01
C PHE A 60 -16.03 18.91 -8.64
N VAL A 61 -16.60 18.97 -9.85
CA VAL A 61 -16.81 20.20 -10.60
C VAL A 61 -18.18 20.80 -10.25
N TRP A 62 -18.17 21.99 -9.64
CA TRP A 62 -19.37 22.77 -9.38
C TRP A 62 -19.76 23.64 -10.56
N GLU A 63 -18.78 24.27 -11.21
CA GLU A 63 -19.00 25.17 -12.33
C GLU A 63 -17.89 24.98 -13.38
N ALA A 64 -18.25 25.09 -14.66
CA ALA A 64 -17.33 24.97 -15.79
C ALA A 64 -17.56 26.08 -16.80
N ASN A 65 -16.51 26.87 -17.08
CA ASN A 65 -16.54 27.94 -18.06
C ASN A 65 -15.70 27.54 -19.29
N SER A 66 -16.35 27.18 -20.37
CA SER A 66 -15.68 26.72 -21.61
C SER A 66 -14.91 27.85 -22.31
N THR A 67 -15.32 29.10 -22.16
CA THR A 67 -14.65 30.25 -22.82
C THR A 67 -13.29 30.53 -22.17
N SER A 68 -13.23 30.57 -20.86
CA SER A 68 -12.00 30.76 -20.09
C SER A 68 -11.25 29.46 -19.82
N LYS A 69 -11.85 28.30 -20.12
CA LYS A 69 -11.34 26.95 -19.79
C LYS A 69 -11.07 26.78 -18.29
N THR A 70 -11.90 27.37 -17.46
CA THR A 70 -11.78 27.30 -16.01
C THR A 70 -12.86 26.42 -15.42
N VAL A 71 -12.54 25.72 -14.35
CA VAL A 71 -13.48 24.93 -13.56
C VAL A 71 -13.39 25.34 -12.10
N THR A 72 -14.52 25.50 -11.44
CA THR A 72 -14.63 25.71 -10.01
C THR A 72 -14.91 24.35 -9.35
N VAL A 73 -14.06 23.94 -8.43
CA VAL A 73 -14.04 22.59 -7.89
C VAL A 73 -14.12 22.53 -6.38
N GLU A 74 -14.66 21.43 -5.88
CA GLU A 74 -14.46 20.96 -4.51
C GLU A 74 -13.21 20.07 -4.49
N ARG A 75 -12.25 20.44 -3.66
CA ARG A 75 -10.99 19.73 -3.49
C ARG A 75 -11.15 18.54 -2.54
N GLY A 76 -10.32 17.52 -2.73
CA GLY A 76 -10.32 16.37 -1.83
C GLY A 76 -11.60 15.53 -1.86
N TYR A 77 -12.33 15.55 -2.97
CA TYR A 77 -13.60 14.85 -3.13
C TYR A 77 -13.46 13.33 -2.92
N GLY A 78 -14.50 12.72 -2.36
CA GLY A 78 -14.55 11.25 -2.19
C GLY A 78 -13.54 10.71 -1.18
N GLY A 79 -13.05 11.54 -0.26
CA GLY A 79 -12.09 11.14 0.78
C GLY A 79 -10.63 11.19 0.32
N SER A 80 -10.36 11.76 -0.87
CA SER A 80 -8.98 12.06 -1.30
C SER A 80 -8.42 13.27 -0.53
N VAL A 81 -7.11 13.47 -0.62
CA VAL A 81 -6.43 14.59 0.07
C VAL A 81 -6.08 15.66 -0.95
N ALA A 82 -6.48 16.91 -0.67
CA ALA A 82 -6.13 18.06 -1.49
C ALA A 82 -4.61 18.28 -1.51
N ALA A 83 -4.03 18.40 -2.70
CA ALA A 83 -2.60 18.54 -2.93
C ALA A 83 -2.28 19.72 -3.85
N ALA A 84 -1.05 20.21 -3.85
CA ALA A 84 -0.59 21.15 -4.87
C ALA A 84 -0.29 20.39 -6.18
N HIS A 85 -0.66 20.99 -7.31
CA HIS A 85 -0.41 20.44 -8.64
C HIS A 85 0.34 21.44 -9.51
N THR A 86 1.14 20.91 -10.43
CA THR A 86 1.96 21.72 -11.33
C THR A 86 1.30 21.88 -12.71
N ALA A 87 1.61 22.97 -13.38
CA ALA A 87 1.20 23.14 -14.76
C ALA A 87 1.70 21.97 -15.62
N GLY A 88 0.82 21.41 -16.44
CA GLY A 88 1.11 20.24 -17.26
C GLY A 88 0.67 18.90 -16.65
N ASP A 89 0.28 18.86 -15.37
CA ASP A 89 -0.26 17.65 -14.75
C ASP A 89 -1.53 17.18 -15.47
N ILE A 90 -1.66 15.87 -15.59
CA ILE A 90 -2.77 15.25 -16.32
C ILE A 90 -4.00 15.18 -15.43
N ALA A 91 -5.11 15.73 -15.93
CA ALA A 91 -6.43 15.60 -15.36
C ALA A 91 -7.19 14.49 -16.10
N THR A 92 -7.54 13.40 -15.42
CA THR A 92 -8.35 12.31 -15.99
C THR A 92 -9.81 12.54 -15.62
N VAL A 93 -10.69 12.66 -16.63
CA VAL A 93 -12.11 12.97 -16.43
C VAL A 93 -12.91 11.70 -16.21
N ASN A 94 -13.73 11.68 -15.17
CA ASN A 94 -14.56 10.52 -14.78
C ASN A 94 -13.75 9.20 -14.74
N PRO A 95 -12.67 9.13 -13.94
CA PRO A 95 -11.80 7.96 -13.94
C PRO A 95 -12.57 6.70 -13.56
N ARG A 96 -12.39 5.65 -14.36
CA ARG A 96 -13.00 4.35 -14.06
C ARG A 96 -12.44 3.73 -12.80
N PHE A 97 -11.16 3.93 -12.57
CA PHE A 97 -10.42 3.41 -11.42
C PHE A 97 -9.61 4.56 -10.79
N PRO A 98 -10.22 5.31 -9.85
CA PRO A 98 -9.55 6.43 -9.21
C PRO A 98 -8.24 6.02 -8.54
N ARG A 99 -7.16 6.77 -8.80
CA ARG A 99 -5.82 6.47 -8.29
C ARG A 99 -5.75 6.44 -6.76
N GLY A 100 -6.49 7.35 -6.10
CA GLY A 100 -6.58 7.34 -4.64
C GLY A 100 -7.20 6.05 -4.09
N GLN A 101 -8.23 5.50 -4.76
CA GLN A 101 -8.81 4.21 -4.38
C GLN A 101 -7.86 3.05 -4.66
N MET A 102 -7.12 3.10 -5.77
CA MET A 102 -6.09 2.10 -6.08
C MET A 102 -4.95 2.13 -5.04
N LEU A 103 -4.54 3.31 -4.57
CA LEU A 103 -3.55 3.46 -3.49
C LEU A 103 -4.06 2.87 -2.17
N THR A 104 -5.33 3.10 -1.85
CA THR A 104 -5.99 2.49 -0.69
C THR A 104 -6.02 0.95 -0.82
N ALA A 105 -6.37 0.44 -1.99
CA ALA A 105 -6.37 -0.99 -2.29
C ALA A 105 -4.96 -1.60 -2.18
N LEU A 106 -3.93 -0.89 -2.63
CA LEU A 106 -2.52 -1.29 -2.50
C LEU A 106 -2.10 -1.40 -1.03
N ASN A 107 -2.41 -0.39 -0.22
CA ASN A 107 -2.08 -0.42 1.21
C ASN A 107 -2.85 -1.52 1.97
N ALA A 108 -4.11 -1.76 1.60
CA ALA A 108 -4.89 -2.87 2.13
C ALA A 108 -4.28 -4.22 1.73
N GLU A 109 -3.72 -4.33 0.52
CA GLU A 109 -3.00 -5.54 0.09
C GLU A 109 -1.72 -5.75 0.90
N LEU A 110 -0.89 -4.72 1.10
CA LEU A 110 0.32 -4.80 1.93
C LEU A 110 0.01 -5.26 3.36
N SER A 111 -1.05 -4.74 3.95
CA SER A 111 -1.51 -5.16 5.27
C SER A 111 -1.95 -6.64 5.29
N ASP A 112 -2.69 -7.07 4.26
CA ASP A 112 -3.18 -8.45 4.15
C ASP A 112 -2.04 -9.44 3.93
N LEU A 113 -1.03 -9.10 3.11
CA LEU A 113 0.15 -9.93 2.90
C LEU A 113 0.90 -10.23 4.20
N SER A 114 0.93 -9.27 5.13
CA SER A 114 1.57 -9.40 6.44
C SER A 114 0.67 -10.04 7.50
N SER A 115 -0.56 -10.40 7.15
CA SER A 115 -1.48 -11.06 8.07
C SER A 115 -0.98 -12.45 8.48
N PRO A 116 -1.39 -12.96 9.65
CA PRO A 116 -1.03 -14.32 10.07
C PRO A 116 -1.45 -15.41 9.08
N LEU A 117 -2.51 -15.15 8.30
CA LEU A 117 -3.01 -16.09 7.29
C LEU A 117 -2.04 -16.24 6.11
N ASN A 118 -1.49 -15.13 5.62
CA ASN A 118 -0.61 -15.11 4.46
C ASN A 118 0.87 -15.26 4.84
N GLY A 119 1.27 -14.79 6.03
CA GLY A 119 2.55 -15.08 6.64
C GLY A 119 3.76 -14.47 5.94
N LEU A 120 3.58 -13.45 5.09
CA LEU A 120 4.68 -12.72 4.48
C LEU A 120 5.18 -11.64 5.43
N PHE A 121 6.49 -11.37 5.37
CA PHE A 121 7.13 -10.39 6.24
C PHE A 121 8.37 -9.81 5.59
N GLN A 122 8.79 -8.66 6.08
CA GLN A 122 10.12 -8.11 5.83
C GLN A 122 11.04 -8.36 7.02
N ILE A 123 12.35 -8.42 6.77
CA ILE A 123 13.35 -8.44 7.83
C ILE A 123 13.82 -7.02 8.09
N LYS A 124 13.73 -6.59 9.35
CA LYS A 124 14.28 -5.32 9.82
C LYS A 124 15.34 -5.54 10.88
N THR A 125 16.23 -4.58 10.98
CA THR A 125 17.30 -4.57 11.96
C THR A 125 17.25 -3.27 12.74
N VAL A 126 17.42 -3.35 14.05
CA VAL A 126 17.59 -2.19 14.93
C VAL A 126 18.76 -2.43 15.87
N ASP A 127 19.60 -1.43 16.03
CA ASP A 127 20.71 -1.45 16.95
C ASP A 127 20.32 -0.67 18.21
N LEU A 128 20.42 -1.31 19.37
CA LEU A 128 20.07 -0.75 20.66
C LEU A 128 21.31 -0.62 21.53
N SER A 129 21.43 0.49 22.23
CA SER A 129 22.43 0.63 23.28
C SER A 129 21.97 -0.12 24.53
N TYR A 130 22.84 -0.98 25.06
CA TYR A 130 22.56 -1.79 26.24
C TYR A 130 23.59 -1.51 27.35
N ASN A 131 23.09 -1.26 28.55
CA ASN A 131 23.94 -0.88 29.72
C ASN A 131 24.58 -2.06 30.42
N GLY A 132 24.19 -3.29 30.15
CA GLY A 132 24.71 -4.51 30.74
C GLY A 132 24.09 -4.92 32.08
N SER A 133 23.18 -4.11 32.65
CA SER A 133 22.57 -4.35 33.96
C SER A 133 21.09 -4.70 33.89
N ASP A 134 20.36 -4.08 32.95
CA ASP A 134 18.92 -4.25 32.86
C ASP A 134 18.55 -5.59 32.23
N ARG A 135 17.69 -6.32 32.88
CA ARG A 135 17.16 -7.57 32.31
C ARG A 135 16.11 -7.37 31.23
N MET A 136 15.55 -6.18 31.14
CA MET A 136 14.51 -5.81 30.19
C MET A 136 14.93 -4.57 29.41
N VAL A 137 14.94 -4.66 28.10
CA VAL A 137 15.32 -3.57 27.19
C VAL A 137 14.17 -3.23 26.26
N ASN A 138 13.75 -1.96 26.27
CA ASN A 138 12.73 -1.44 25.35
C ASN A 138 13.25 -1.46 23.91
N LEU A 139 12.44 -1.97 23.00
CA LEU A 139 12.71 -1.94 21.55
C LEU A 139 12.34 -0.58 20.96
N THR A 140 13.07 0.44 21.31
CA THR A 140 12.83 1.82 20.85
C THR A 140 12.84 1.88 19.30
N GLY A 141 11.84 2.54 18.71
CA GLY A 141 11.71 2.70 17.27
C GLY A 141 11.08 1.50 16.54
N VAL A 142 10.70 0.45 17.23
CA VAL A 142 10.00 -0.70 16.65
C VAL A 142 8.49 -0.52 16.82
N THR A 143 7.77 -0.38 15.72
CA THR A 143 6.32 -0.14 15.72
C THR A 143 5.49 -1.30 15.17
N SER A 144 6.12 -2.22 14.43
CA SER A 144 5.40 -3.29 13.71
C SER A 144 6.19 -4.60 13.71
N MET A 145 6.38 -5.19 14.90
CA MET A 145 7.08 -6.47 15.03
C MET A 145 6.11 -7.65 14.98
N ILE A 146 6.30 -8.53 14.00
CA ILE A 146 5.58 -9.81 13.93
C ILE A 146 6.26 -10.84 14.84
N ASP A 147 7.58 -11.00 14.70
CA ASP A 147 8.35 -11.95 15.50
C ASP A 147 9.83 -11.59 15.56
N LEU A 148 10.51 -12.07 16.59
CA LEU A 148 11.94 -11.92 16.76
C LEU A 148 12.67 -13.03 15.97
N TYR A 149 13.57 -12.62 15.07
CA TYR A 149 14.34 -13.59 14.28
C TYR A 149 15.68 -13.95 14.92
N ASP A 150 16.49 -12.93 15.28
CA ASP A 150 17.82 -13.13 15.86
C ASP A 150 18.21 -11.93 16.72
N VAL A 151 19.04 -12.16 17.74
CA VAL A 151 19.64 -11.11 18.56
C VAL A 151 21.14 -11.33 18.59
N ARG A 152 21.89 -10.29 18.26
CA ARG A 152 23.34 -10.34 18.21
C ARG A 152 23.94 -9.23 19.06
N TYR A 153 25.09 -9.49 19.60
CA TYR A 153 25.84 -8.52 20.36
C TYR A 153 27.02 -8.04 19.50
N ARG A 154 27.24 -6.73 19.40
CA ARG A 154 28.42 -6.20 18.73
C ARG A 154 29.65 -6.35 19.63
N TYR A 155 30.58 -7.19 19.22
CA TYR A 155 31.85 -7.42 19.90
C TYR A 155 32.99 -6.62 19.24
N LEU A 156 34.19 -6.67 19.83
CA LEU A 156 35.38 -6.07 19.25
C LEU A 156 35.60 -6.58 17.82
N ASN A 157 36.06 -5.70 16.90
CA ASN A 157 36.30 -6.02 15.49
C ASN A 157 35.07 -6.34 14.66
N ASP A 158 33.91 -5.75 14.99
CA ASP A 158 32.65 -5.93 14.25
C ASP A 158 32.15 -7.39 14.12
N ASP A 159 32.57 -8.25 15.05
CA ASP A 159 31.98 -9.57 15.21
C ASP A 159 30.61 -9.44 15.92
N TYR A 160 29.65 -10.24 15.45
CA TYR A 160 28.27 -10.21 15.95
C TYR A 160 27.83 -11.59 16.45
N PRO A 161 28.35 -12.07 17.59
CA PRO A 161 27.93 -13.33 18.17
C PRO A 161 26.44 -13.30 18.55
N VAL A 162 25.77 -14.46 18.39
CA VAL A 162 24.35 -14.61 18.72
C VAL A 162 24.17 -14.61 20.24
N VAL A 163 23.24 -13.80 20.71
CA VAL A 163 22.81 -13.81 22.12
C VAL A 163 21.76 -14.90 22.31
N ARG A 164 22.03 -15.83 23.22
CA ARG A 164 21.12 -16.92 23.57
C ARG A 164 20.23 -16.54 24.75
N ASN A 165 19.14 -17.28 24.95
CA ASN A 165 18.20 -17.10 26.06
C ASN A 165 17.62 -15.67 26.12
N VAL A 166 17.12 -15.21 24.97
CA VAL A 166 16.42 -13.92 24.85
C VAL A 166 14.95 -14.21 24.57
N ARG A 167 14.08 -13.56 25.32
CA ARG A 167 12.63 -13.64 25.12
C ARG A 167 12.07 -12.30 24.66
N LEU A 168 11.16 -12.34 23.72
CA LEU A 168 10.36 -11.19 23.32
C LEU A 168 9.10 -11.14 24.21
N LEU A 169 8.94 -10.06 24.94
CA LEU A 169 7.71 -9.74 25.66
C LEU A 169 6.93 -8.71 24.84
N ARG A 170 5.62 -8.92 24.75
CA ARG A 170 4.69 -8.07 23.98
C ARG A 170 3.68 -7.46 24.92
N ASP A 171 2.99 -6.44 24.43
CA ASP A 171 1.90 -5.77 25.17
C ASP A 171 2.32 -5.29 26.55
N MET A 172 3.60 -4.87 26.67
CA MET A 172 4.14 -4.29 27.89
C MET A 172 3.58 -2.88 28.10
N PRO A 173 3.42 -2.43 29.36
CA PRO A 173 2.91 -1.09 29.66
C PRO A 173 3.70 0.00 28.94
N THR A 174 3.03 0.81 28.14
CA THR A 174 3.67 1.87 27.36
C THR A 174 4.21 3.03 28.19
N ALA A 175 3.77 3.15 29.44
CA ALA A 175 4.33 4.08 30.41
C ALA A 175 5.79 3.77 30.75
N ASP A 176 6.14 2.48 30.81
CA ASP A 176 7.51 2.01 31.12
C ASP A 176 8.30 1.66 29.84
N PHE A 177 7.60 1.17 28.83
CA PHE A 177 8.19 0.67 27.59
C PHE A 177 7.46 1.25 26.37
N ALA A 178 7.91 2.37 25.87
CA ALA A 178 7.22 3.18 24.85
C ALA A 178 6.83 2.42 23.56
N SER A 179 7.57 1.36 23.19
CA SER A 179 7.25 0.54 22.01
C SER A 179 6.22 -0.56 22.29
N GLY A 180 5.94 -0.89 23.57
CA GLY A 180 5.19 -2.07 23.96
C GLY A 180 5.92 -3.41 23.74
N PHE A 181 7.11 -3.36 23.13
CA PHE A 181 7.96 -4.54 22.87
C PHE A 181 9.22 -4.48 23.70
N VAL A 182 9.54 -5.56 24.40
CA VAL A 182 10.67 -5.63 25.31
C VAL A 182 11.47 -6.91 25.06
N LEU A 183 12.78 -6.80 25.03
CA LEU A 183 13.67 -7.95 25.11
C LEU A 183 14.01 -8.26 26.56
N ALA A 184 13.70 -9.46 27.01
CA ALA A 184 14.13 -9.98 28.29
C ALA A 184 15.35 -10.89 28.09
N PHE A 185 16.45 -10.57 28.81
CA PHE A 185 17.67 -11.37 28.81
C PHE A 185 17.67 -12.29 30.03
N ASP A 186 17.66 -13.59 29.79
CA ASP A 186 17.75 -14.59 30.85
C ASP A 186 19.23 -14.93 31.23
N SER A 187 20.16 -14.46 30.40
CA SER A 187 21.62 -14.62 30.64
C SER A 187 22.30 -13.25 30.62
N TYR A 188 23.49 -13.22 31.25
CA TYR A 188 24.31 -12.01 31.23
C TYR A 188 24.73 -11.65 29.80
N VAL A 189 24.50 -10.40 29.45
CA VAL A 189 24.99 -9.78 28.22
C VAL A 189 25.81 -8.55 28.62
N ARG A 190 27.01 -8.41 28.07
CA ARG A 190 27.90 -7.28 28.36
C ARG A 190 27.26 -5.97 27.82
N SER A 191 27.61 -4.85 28.49
CA SER A 191 27.23 -3.51 27.98
C SER A 191 27.80 -3.25 26.58
N GLY A 192 27.02 -2.62 25.71
CA GLY A 192 27.42 -2.32 24.35
C GLY A 192 26.21 -2.23 23.40
N THR A 193 26.43 -2.50 22.14
CA THR A 193 25.37 -2.47 21.13
C THR A 193 24.77 -3.86 20.92
N VAL A 194 23.47 -3.96 21.06
CA VAL A 194 22.70 -5.18 20.76
C VAL A 194 21.96 -4.96 19.46
N ARG A 195 22.24 -5.79 18.46
CA ARG A 195 21.54 -5.81 17.18
C ARG A 195 20.38 -6.78 17.21
N VAL A 196 19.18 -6.25 17.01
CA VAL A 196 17.95 -7.02 16.96
C VAL A 196 17.51 -7.17 15.53
N ILE A 197 17.38 -8.40 15.06
CA ILE A 197 16.86 -8.76 13.73
C ILE A 197 15.47 -9.33 13.93
N TYR A 198 14.48 -8.75 13.28
CA TYR A 198 13.08 -9.13 13.50
C TYR A 198 12.26 -9.16 12.22
N LYS A 199 11.18 -9.93 12.27
CA LYS A 199 10.16 -9.96 11.23
C LYS A 199 9.19 -8.82 11.46
N ALA A 200 8.96 -8.01 10.45
CA ALA A 200 8.03 -6.89 10.50
C ALA A 200 6.98 -6.99 9.39
N ALA A 201 5.82 -6.39 9.63
CA ALA A 201 4.84 -6.17 8.58
C ALA A 201 5.38 -5.19 7.53
N TYR A 202 4.88 -5.28 6.31
CA TYR A 202 5.15 -4.28 5.29
C TYR A 202 4.61 -2.92 5.73
N GLY A 203 5.31 -1.86 5.35
CA GLY A 203 4.89 -0.49 5.63
C GLY A 203 3.75 -0.03 4.71
N THR A 204 3.23 1.16 4.98
CA THR A 204 2.26 1.84 4.12
C THR A 204 2.96 2.78 3.15
N LEU A 205 2.35 2.98 1.99
CA LEU A 205 2.79 3.87 0.93
C LEU A 205 1.88 5.11 0.94
N ALA A 206 2.45 6.27 1.26
CA ALA A 206 1.66 7.49 1.46
C ALA A 206 1.31 8.21 0.15
N THR A 207 2.22 8.19 -0.83
CA THR A 207 2.07 8.92 -2.09
C THR A 207 2.55 8.10 -3.28
N GLU A 208 2.21 8.54 -4.49
CA GLU A 208 2.66 7.90 -5.74
C GLU A 208 4.17 7.99 -5.95
N ALA A 209 4.81 9.02 -5.42
CA ALA A 209 6.26 9.20 -5.50
C ALA A 209 7.04 8.29 -4.55
N THR A 210 6.36 7.70 -3.55
CA THR A 210 6.99 6.82 -2.57
C THR A 210 7.56 5.58 -3.25
N VAL A 211 8.81 5.25 -2.96
CA VAL A 211 9.49 4.05 -3.46
C VAL A 211 9.03 2.83 -2.65
N LEU A 212 8.79 1.71 -3.32
CA LEU A 212 8.30 0.47 -2.68
C LEU A 212 9.22 -0.06 -1.57
N ASP A 213 10.53 0.13 -1.73
CA ASP A 213 11.53 -0.29 -0.74
C ASP A 213 11.33 0.37 0.64
N THR A 214 10.78 1.59 0.68
CA THR A 214 10.43 2.27 1.95
C THR A 214 9.41 1.48 2.78
N ALA A 215 8.51 0.76 2.12
CA ALA A 215 7.57 -0.16 2.77
C ALA A 215 8.16 -1.55 2.99
N GLY A 216 9.40 -1.79 2.58
CA GLY A 216 10.09 -3.08 2.65
C GLY A 216 9.64 -4.07 1.57
N VAL A 217 9.13 -3.58 0.47
CA VAL A 217 8.63 -4.39 -0.65
C VAL A 217 9.72 -4.53 -1.71
N GLY A 218 10.18 -5.75 -1.92
CA GLY A 218 11.12 -6.08 -2.99
C GLY A 218 10.42 -6.25 -4.34
N THR A 219 11.21 -6.24 -5.40
CA THR A 219 10.74 -6.37 -6.80
C THR A 219 9.99 -7.67 -7.07
N GLU A 220 10.25 -8.71 -6.30
CA GLU A 220 9.58 -10.01 -6.37
C GLU A 220 8.09 -9.98 -5.99
N LEU A 221 7.67 -8.95 -5.24
CA LEU A 221 6.28 -8.77 -4.81
C LEU A 221 5.46 -7.84 -5.72
N GLU A 222 6.09 -7.15 -6.67
CA GLU A 222 5.40 -6.16 -7.52
C GLU A 222 4.19 -6.74 -8.25
N ASP A 223 4.33 -7.92 -8.85
CA ASP A 223 3.23 -8.56 -9.58
C ASP A 223 2.08 -8.96 -8.63
N LEU A 224 2.43 -9.36 -7.40
CA LEU A 224 1.44 -9.70 -6.39
C LEU A 224 0.64 -8.47 -5.95
N LEU A 225 1.29 -7.31 -5.82
CA LEU A 225 0.62 -6.04 -5.51
C LEU A 225 -0.32 -5.61 -6.64
N VAL A 226 0.13 -5.69 -7.89
CA VAL A 226 -0.72 -5.39 -9.07
C VAL A 226 -1.95 -6.28 -9.07
N LEU A 227 -1.78 -7.58 -8.83
CA LEU A 227 -2.88 -8.55 -8.76
C LEU A 227 -3.84 -8.25 -7.60
N GLY A 228 -3.32 -7.87 -6.43
CA GLY A 228 -4.12 -7.48 -5.27
C GLY A 228 -4.99 -6.25 -5.54
N ILE A 229 -4.43 -5.21 -6.20
CA ILE A 229 -5.18 -4.03 -6.63
C ILE A 229 -6.31 -4.44 -7.59
N GLN A 230 -6.01 -5.24 -8.61
CA GLN A 230 -7.01 -5.69 -9.59
C GLN A 230 -8.18 -6.40 -8.92
N ILE A 231 -7.92 -7.36 -8.03
CA ILE A 231 -8.95 -8.11 -7.32
C ILE A 231 -9.86 -7.15 -6.54
N ARG A 232 -9.27 -6.22 -5.76
CA ARG A 232 -10.03 -5.29 -4.91
C ARG A 232 -10.85 -4.28 -5.71
N MET A 233 -10.30 -3.80 -6.83
CA MET A 233 -10.99 -2.83 -7.68
C MET A 233 -12.12 -3.47 -8.51
N VAL A 234 -11.97 -4.72 -8.93
CA VAL A 234 -12.99 -5.44 -9.72
C VAL A 234 -14.11 -5.96 -8.83
N ALA A 235 -13.81 -6.44 -7.62
CA ALA A 235 -14.82 -6.97 -6.70
C ALA A 235 -15.94 -5.96 -6.39
N GLY A 236 -15.61 -4.68 -6.19
CA GLY A 236 -16.61 -3.63 -5.96
C GLY A 236 -17.52 -3.35 -7.15
N ARG A 237 -17.06 -3.64 -8.37
CA ARG A 237 -17.85 -3.44 -9.61
C ARG A 237 -18.84 -4.57 -9.88
N GLU A 238 -18.52 -5.77 -9.48
CA GLU A 238 -19.42 -6.91 -9.62
C GLU A 238 -20.72 -6.72 -8.84
N VAL A 239 -20.64 -6.18 -7.63
CA VAL A 239 -21.82 -5.85 -6.82
C VAL A 239 -22.74 -4.87 -7.55
N LYS A 240 -22.18 -3.81 -8.15
CA LYS A 240 -22.94 -2.81 -8.90
C LYS A 240 -23.60 -3.40 -10.16
N ARG A 241 -22.92 -4.31 -10.84
CA ARG A 241 -23.45 -4.98 -12.03
C ARG A 241 -24.61 -5.91 -11.68
N ASN A 242 -24.46 -6.76 -10.68
CA ASN A 242 -25.51 -7.67 -10.22
C ASN A 242 -26.77 -6.91 -9.79
N PHE A 243 -26.61 -5.74 -9.17
CA PHE A 243 -27.73 -4.87 -8.80
C PHE A 243 -28.48 -4.33 -10.04
N THR A 244 -27.76 -3.97 -11.10
CA THR A 244 -28.36 -3.46 -12.34
C THR A 244 -29.08 -4.56 -13.13
N GLU A 245 -28.53 -5.78 -13.15
CA GLU A 245 -29.13 -6.96 -13.78
C GLU A 245 -30.43 -7.39 -13.07
N SER A 246 -30.49 -7.27 -11.73
CA SER A 246 -31.72 -7.56 -10.98
C SER A 246 -32.88 -6.58 -11.24
N GLN A 247 -32.61 -5.42 -11.84
CA GLN A 247 -33.59 -4.40 -12.15
C GLN A 247 -34.20 -4.49 -13.60
N GLY A 248 -33.89 -5.57 -14.34
CA GLY A 248 -34.72 -5.93 -15.50
C GLY A 248 -34.26 -5.48 -16.89
N ASP A 249 -32.93 -5.32 -17.11
CA ASP A 249 -32.41 -5.14 -18.47
C ASP A 249 -31.95 -6.48 -19.08
N THR A 250 -32.90 -7.29 -19.53
CA THR A 250 -32.69 -8.62 -20.10
C THR A 250 -31.88 -8.63 -21.39
N ARG A 251 -31.77 -7.52 -22.12
CA ARG A 251 -31.04 -7.45 -23.40
C ARG A 251 -29.54 -7.44 -23.27
N ARG A 252 -28.97 -7.01 -22.12
CA ARG A 252 -27.54 -7.03 -21.86
C ARG A 252 -27.06 -8.30 -21.16
N ALA A 253 -27.96 -9.07 -20.57
CA ALA A 253 -27.64 -10.33 -19.93
C ALA A 253 -27.17 -11.41 -20.92
N ASP A 254 -27.64 -11.32 -22.20
CA ASP A 254 -27.27 -12.29 -23.25
C ASP A 254 -25.82 -12.08 -23.78
N GLU A 255 -25.24 -10.90 -23.65
CA GLU A 255 -23.90 -10.61 -24.18
C GLU A 255 -22.77 -11.11 -23.28
N VAL A 256 -23.01 -11.29 -22.00
CA VAL A 256 -22.00 -11.79 -21.05
C VAL A 256 -22.65 -12.79 -20.10
N PRO A 257 -22.24 -14.07 -20.13
CA PRO A 257 -22.83 -15.10 -19.28
C PRO A 257 -22.83 -14.72 -17.79
N ALA A 258 -23.92 -14.98 -17.10
CA ALA A 258 -23.98 -14.82 -15.66
C ALA A 258 -22.83 -15.59 -14.99
N GLY A 259 -22.10 -14.94 -14.09
CA GLY A 259 -20.96 -15.55 -13.39
C GLY A 259 -19.60 -15.46 -14.12
N SER A 260 -19.52 -14.86 -15.33
CA SER A 260 -18.22 -14.72 -16.02
C SER A 260 -17.24 -13.85 -15.24
N VAL A 261 -17.71 -12.80 -14.58
CA VAL A 261 -16.89 -11.93 -13.74
C VAL A 261 -16.46 -12.67 -12.47
N THR A 262 -17.36 -13.43 -11.86
CA THR A 262 -17.05 -14.29 -10.69
C THR A 262 -15.96 -15.31 -11.03
N ASN A 263 -16.04 -15.95 -12.20
CA ASN A 263 -15.01 -16.89 -12.64
C ASN A 263 -13.66 -16.20 -12.85
N SER A 264 -13.66 -14.99 -13.42
CA SER A 264 -12.42 -14.20 -13.57
C SER A 264 -11.82 -13.82 -12.23
N ILE A 265 -12.62 -13.37 -11.26
CA ILE A 265 -12.18 -13.05 -9.91
C ILE A 265 -11.63 -14.30 -9.21
N ASN A 266 -12.31 -15.43 -9.32
CA ASN A 266 -11.86 -16.70 -8.73
C ASN A 266 -10.50 -17.14 -9.29
N ASN A 267 -10.27 -16.96 -10.60
CA ASN A 267 -8.98 -17.25 -11.22
C ASN A 267 -7.89 -16.31 -10.69
N LEU A 268 -8.17 -15.01 -10.54
CA LEU A 268 -7.22 -14.05 -9.97
C LEU A 268 -6.92 -14.37 -8.50
N LEU A 269 -7.91 -14.74 -7.71
CA LEU A 269 -7.74 -15.16 -6.31
C LEU A 269 -6.87 -16.43 -6.20
N ARG A 270 -7.05 -17.38 -7.11
CA ARG A 270 -6.23 -18.59 -7.17
C ARG A 270 -4.78 -18.25 -7.50
N LEU A 271 -4.53 -17.44 -8.53
CA LEU A 271 -3.20 -16.97 -8.88
C LEU A 271 -2.53 -16.24 -7.71
N ARG A 272 -3.27 -15.34 -7.05
CA ARG A 272 -2.78 -14.64 -5.85
C ARG A 272 -2.36 -15.61 -4.76
N ARG A 273 -3.20 -16.59 -4.45
CA ARG A 273 -2.92 -17.61 -3.43
C ARG A 273 -1.66 -18.41 -3.77
N ASP A 274 -1.53 -18.87 -5.02
CA ASP A 274 -0.38 -19.65 -5.46
C ASP A 274 0.92 -18.84 -5.35
N ARG A 275 0.88 -17.55 -5.70
CA ARG A 275 2.03 -16.62 -5.55
C ARG A 275 2.37 -16.39 -4.08
N ILE A 276 1.40 -16.18 -3.21
CA ILE A 276 1.63 -16.02 -1.76
C ILE A 276 2.31 -17.27 -1.20
N ILE A 277 1.85 -18.47 -1.54
CA ILE A 277 2.45 -19.73 -1.09
C ILE A 277 3.89 -19.86 -1.58
N ALA A 278 4.17 -19.50 -2.83
CA ALA A 278 5.52 -19.52 -3.39
C ALA A 278 6.45 -18.57 -2.64
N GLU A 279 6.01 -17.33 -2.38
CA GLU A 279 6.81 -16.33 -1.65
C GLU A 279 7.00 -16.69 -0.17
N ALA A 280 5.97 -17.21 0.49
CA ALA A 280 6.09 -17.70 1.86
C ALA A 280 7.11 -18.85 1.97
N SER A 281 7.10 -19.76 0.98
CA SER A 281 8.07 -20.85 0.88
C SER A 281 9.50 -20.32 0.66
N ARG A 282 9.67 -19.28 -0.19
CA ARG A 282 10.95 -18.61 -0.42
C ARG A 282 11.48 -17.97 0.87
N LEU A 283 10.62 -17.19 1.57
CA LEU A 283 10.98 -16.54 2.82
C LEU A 283 11.34 -17.55 3.92
N THR A 284 10.62 -18.67 4.01
CA THR A 284 10.93 -19.73 4.98
C THR A 284 12.29 -20.37 4.72
N ARG A 285 12.67 -20.57 3.44
CA ARG A 285 14.01 -21.09 3.08
C ARG A 285 15.11 -20.07 3.37
N GLN A 286 14.88 -18.81 3.07
CA GLN A 286 15.85 -17.73 3.28
C GLN A 286 16.02 -17.41 4.78
N TYR A 287 14.94 -17.48 5.55
CA TYR A 287 14.90 -17.18 6.98
C TYR A 287 14.31 -18.37 7.77
N PRO A 288 15.03 -19.48 7.87
CA PRO A 288 14.54 -20.65 8.56
C PRO A 288 14.28 -20.37 10.04
N LEU A 289 13.25 -21.02 10.57
CA LEU A 289 12.97 -20.93 12.01
C LEU A 289 14.19 -21.40 12.80
N ARG A 290 14.75 -20.53 13.62
CA ARG A 290 15.81 -20.88 14.56
C ARG A 290 15.14 -21.31 15.85
N PHE A 291 15.18 -22.60 16.14
CA PHE A 291 14.73 -23.11 17.42
C PHE A 291 15.63 -22.51 18.51
N ARG A 292 15.06 -21.66 19.33
CA ARG A 292 15.68 -21.16 20.52
C ARG A 292 15.54 -22.22 21.61
N LYS A 293 16.61 -22.91 21.88
CA LYS A 293 16.71 -23.72 23.12
C LYS A 293 17.12 -22.81 24.26
#